data_150d990787c539370ca297b2a3523aea
#
_entry.id   150d990787c539370ca297b2a3523aea
#
_cell.length_a   1.000
_cell.length_b   1.000
_cell.length_c   1.000
_cell.angle_alpha   90.00
_cell.angle_beta   90.00
_cell.angle_gamma   90.00
#
_symmetry.space_group_name_H-M   'P 1'
#
loop_
_entity.id
_entity.type
_entity.pdbx_description
1 polymer ?
#
loop_
_entity_poly.entity_id
_entity_poly.type
_entity_poly.pdbx_seq_one_letter_code
_entity_poly.pdbx_strand_id
1 'polypeptide(L)'
;DQVVVRFSGDSGDGMQLAGNIFSTVSATVGNDISTFPDYPADIRAPQGSLTGVSGFQVHIGAEKVYTPGDKCDVLVAMNAAALKTQYKFAKSTACIIIDTDAFQKSDLEKAAFKTDNPIEEMGIKQDVIAAPISKMVKDCLADTGMDNKSMLKCRNMFAVGLVCWLFNRDLKIAEDFIREKFAKKPEIAGANIKVIHAGYDYGHNTHASVAHTYKIESKTTVPGRYMDITGNKATAYGFIAAAEKAGLKLFLGSYPITPATDVLHELSKHKSLGVMTVQCEDEISGCATSIGAAFAGALAVTSTSGPGVCLKSEAMNLAVITELPLVVLDVQRGGPSTGLPTKSEQTDLLQALFGRNGESPMPVIAASSPTSCFDAAYMASKIALEHMTPVVLLTDGFVANGSGAWKLPKLADYPAITPPYVTSEMKDNYTPYKRNPETGVRYWAIPGQEGYMHILGGLEKDSNTGAISTDPENHDLMCHLRAEKVAKIPVPDVEVQGCADDADLLIVGFGGTYGHLYSAMEEMNKAGKKVALAHFTYLNPLPKNTETVLKKYKKVVVAEQNLGQFAGYLRMKIDNFTPYQFNEVKGQPFVVAELVAAFNKLIDN
;
A
#
# COMPACT_ATOMS: atom_id res chain seq x y z
N ASP A 1 13.63 22.45 -1.89
CA ASP A 1 12.69 22.08 -0.82
C ASP A 1 12.24 20.59 -0.88
N GLN A 2 12.63 19.87 -1.93
CA GLN A 2 12.35 18.44 -2.08
C GLN A 2 13.57 17.73 -2.65
N VAL A 3 13.78 16.47 -2.27
CA VAL A 3 14.86 15.65 -2.80
C VAL A 3 14.46 14.18 -2.80
N VAL A 4 14.96 13.44 -3.79
CA VAL A 4 14.70 12.01 -3.95
C VAL A 4 16.02 11.26 -3.90
N VAL A 5 16.10 10.23 -3.05
CA VAL A 5 17.24 9.33 -2.93
C VAL A 5 16.82 7.92 -3.29
N ARG A 6 17.62 7.26 -4.14
CA ARG A 6 17.39 5.86 -4.47
C ARG A 6 18.58 5.01 -4.08
N PHE A 7 18.33 4.02 -3.21
CA PHE A 7 19.32 3.00 -2.84
C PHE A 7 19.11 1.79 -3.75
N SER A 8 20.19 1.24 -4.30
CA SER A 8 20.09 0.06 -5.16
C SER A 8 21.30 -0.87 -4.99
N GLY A 9 21.03 -2.16 -5.08
CA GLY A 9 22.00 -3.23 -4.93
C GLY A 9 21.33 -4.58 -5.07
N ASP A 10 22.05 -5.66 -4.75
CA ASP A 10 21.44 -6.98 -4.67
C ASP A 10 20.47 -7.05 -3.49
N SER A 11 19.48 -7.92 -3.59
CA SER A 11 18.51 -8.12 -2.51
C SER A 11 19.17 -8.50 -1.17
N GLY A 12 20.34 -9.15 -1.21
CA GLY A 12 21.14 -9.47 -0.02
C GLY A 12 21.99 -8.32 0.53
N ASP A 13 22.07 -7.18 -0.15
CA ASP A 13 22.88 -6.04 0.26
C ASP A 13 22.21 -5.14 1.31
N GLY A 14 20.95 -5.44 1.69
CA GLY A 14 20.24 -4.69 2.71
C GLY A 14 19.76 -3.32 2.26
N MET A 15 19.40 -3.16 0.99
CA MET A 15 18.91 -1.88 0.45
C MET A 15 17.59 -1.44 1.07
N GLN A 16 16.72 -2.39 1.41
CA GLN A 16 15.47 -2.08 2.11
C GLN A 16 15.73 -1.53 3.50
N LEU A 17 16.68 -2.10 4.23
CA LEU A 17 17.08 -1.59 5.54
C LEU A 17 17.70 -0.20 5.44
N ALA A 18 18.59 0.02 4.46
CA ALA A 18 19.22 1.32 4.23
C ALA A 18 18.17 2.41 3.98
N GLY A 19 17.23 2.14 3.09
CA GLY A 19 16.13 3.05 2.78
C GLY A 19 15.23 3.32 3.99
N ASN A 20 14.88 2.30 4.75
CA ASN A 20 14.05 2.43 5.96
C ASN A 20 14.74 3.30 7.03
N ILE A 21 16.03 3.13 7.24
CA ILE A 21 16.78 3.98 8.19
C ILE A 21 16.74 5.42 7.74
N PHE A 22 17.05 5.68 6.47
CA PHE A 22 17.09 7.04 5.95
C PHE A 22 15.71 7.71 5.95
N SER A 23 14.65 6.99 5.62
CA SER A 23 13.28 7.53 5.68
C SER A 23 12.87 7.83 7.12
N THR A 24 13.20 6.94 8.07
CA THR A 24 12.92 7.16 9.51
C THR A 24 13.67 8.36 10.06
N VAL A 25 14.94 8.49 9.71
CA VAL A 25 15.75 9.68 10.11
C VAL A 25 15.10 10.95 9.58
N SER A 26 14.70 10.97 8.34
CA SER A 26 14.10 12.14 7.69
C SER A 26 12.72 12.49 8.27
N ALA A 27 11.88 11.49 8.52
CA ALA A 27 10.59 11.69 9.17
C ALA A 27 10.75 12.20 10.61
N THR A 28 11.74 11.70 11.34
CA THR A 28 11.98 12.10 12.74
C THR A 28 12.41 13.56 12.87
N VAL A 29 13.15 14.10 11.89
CA VAL A 29 13.48 15.52 11.88
C VAL A 29 12.35 16.41 11.33
N GLY A 30 11.20 15.82 11.00
CA GLY A 30 9.98 16.54 10.64
C GLY A 30 9.74 16.72 9.15
N ASN A 31 10.49 16.09 8.28
CA ASN A 31 10.21 16.09 6.86
C ASN A 31 9.01 15.19 6.54
N ASP A 32 8.24 15.56 5.53
CA ASP A 32 7.32 14.61 4.92
C ASP A 32 8.09 13.63 4.04
N ILE A 33 7.62 12.41 3.96
CA ILE A 33 8.27 11.34 3.21
C ILE A 33 7.25 10.55 2.39
N SER A 34 7.71 10.02 1.26
CA SER A 34 7.02 9.00 0.49
C SER A 34 8.05 8.01 -0.02
N THR A 35 7.85 6.73 0.26
CA THR A 35 8.82 5.69 -0.09
C THR A 35 8.26 4.68 -1.07
N PHE A 36 9.15 4.10 -1.85
CA PHE A 36 8.84 3.01 -2.77
C PHE A 36 9.95 1.95 -2.71
N PRO A 37 9.69 0.81 -2.03
CA PRO A 37 10.55 -0.35 -2.14
C PRO A 37 10.29 -1.06 -3.48
N ASP A 38 11.33 -1.13 -4.30
CA ASP A 38 11.27 -1.79 -5.62
C ASP A 38 12.00 -3.12 -5.53
N TYR A 39 11.23 -4.18 -5.24
CA TYR A 39 11.76 -5.52 -5.07
C TYR A 39 12.20 -6.11 -6.41
N PRO A 40 13.22 -7.00 -6.42
CA PRO A 40 13.67 -7.63 -7.64
C PRO A 40 12.54 -8.43 -8.31
N ALA A 41 12.56 -8.47 -9.64
CA ALA A 41 11.61 -9.25 -10.41
C ALA A 41 11.77 -10.76 -10.14
N ASP A 42 13.00 -11.19 -9.89
CA ASP A 42 13.35 -12.56 -9.52
C ASP A 42 14.13 -12.57 -8.20
N ILE A 43 13.46 -12.98 -7.12
CA ILE A 43 14.04 -13.05 -5.77
C ILE A 43 15.17 -14.11 -5.71
N ARG A 44 15.16 -15.07 -6.61
CA ARG A 44 16.15 -16.18 -6.65
C ARG A 44 17.29 -15.92 -7.64
N ALA A 45 17.33 -14.74 -8.26
CA ALA A 45 18.39 -14.42 -9.21
C ALA A 45 19.78 -14.47 -8.56
N PRO A 46 20.82 -14.91 -9.27
CA PRO A 46 22.18 -14.89 -8.77
C PRO A 46 22.65 -13.49 -8.39
N GLN A 47 23.47 -13.40 -7.36
CA GLN A 47 24.09 -12.14 -6.94
C GLN A 47 24.88 -11.51 -8.10
N GLY A 48 24.71 -10.19 -8.26
CA GLY A 48 25.36 -9.43 -9.32
C GLY A 48 24.68 -9.51 -10.69
N SER A 49 23.55 -10.27 -10.81
CA SER A 49 22.78 -10.34 -12.03
C SER A 49 21.82 -9.15 -12.17
N LEU A 50 21.47 -8.80 -13.41
CA LEU A 50 20.56 -7.68 -13.69
C LEU A 50 19.16 -7.87 -13.09
N THR A 51 18.66 -9.10 -13.05
CA THR A 51 17.31 -9.42 -12.55
C THR A 51 17.20 -9.47 -11.03
N GLY A 52 18.33 -9.52 -10.32
CA GLY A 52 18.40 -9.58 -8.87
C GLY A 52 18.54 -8.23 -8.17
N VAL A 53 18.48 -7.12 -8.90
CA VAL A 53 18.64 -5.80 -8.33
C VAL A 53 17.39 -5.38 -7.55
N SER A 54 17.61 -4.96 -6.31
CA SER A 54 16.62 -4.37 -5.41
C SER A 54 16.84 -2.87 -5.33
N GLY A 55 15.76 -2.10 -5.26
CA GLY A 55 15.81 -0.66 -5.07
C GLY A 55 14.93 -0.21 -3.90
N PHE A 56 15.26 0.94 -3.35
CA PHE A 56 14.42 1.62 -2.36
C PHE A 56 14.53 3.13 -2.59
N GLN A 57 13.41 3.75 -2.93
CA GLN A 57 13.38 5.17 -3.22
C GLN A 57 12.69 5.95 -2.11
N VAL A 58 13.30 7.05 -1.68
CA VAL A 58 12.78 7.92 -0.62
C VAL A 58 12.66 9.33 -1.17
N HIS A 59 11.47 9.88 -1.18
CA HIS A 59 11.19 11.27 -1.50
C HIS A 59 10.99 12.02 -0.19
N ILE A 60 11.76 13.08 0.00
CA ILE A 60 11.75 13.89 1.21
C ILE A 60 11.33 15.30 0.82
N GLY A 61 10.42 15.89 1.58
CA GLY A 61 9.97 17.26 1.38
C GLY A 61 9.94 18.08 2.66
N ALA A 62 10.20 19.37 2.51
CA ALA A 62 9.97 20.37 3.55
C ALA A 62 8.46 20.49 3.82
N GLU A 63 7.67 20.32 2.78
CA GLU A 63 6.21 20.28 2.79
C GLU A 63 5.75 18.89 2.32
N LYS A 64 4.44 18.68 2.24
CA LYS A 64 3.87 17.38 1.86
C LYS A 64 4.33 16.92 0.48
N VAL A 65 4.74 15.67 0.39
CA VAL A 65 5.07 14.98 -0.86
C VAL A 65 4.04 13.86 -1.09
N TYR A 66 3.64 13.68 -2.34
CA TYR A 66 2.52 12.78 -2.68
C TYR A 66 2.99 11.51 -3.39
N THR A 67 4.22 11.48 -3.88
CA THR A 67 4.79 10.36 -4.64
C THR A 67 6.23 10.10 -4.21
N PRO A 68 6.77 8.90 -4.48
CA PRO A 68 8.20 8.63 -4.27
C PRO A 68 9.14 9.38 -5.23
N GLY A 69 8.60 10.12 -6.20
CA GLY A 69 9.34 10.83 -7.24
C GLY A 69 9.55 10.00 -8.50
N ASP A 70 9.58 10.66 -9.65
CA ASP A 70 9.84 9.99 -10.93
C ASP A 70 11.31 9.60 -11.07
N LYS A 71 12.20 10.51 -10.70
CA LYS A 71 13.67 10.34 -10.78
C LYS A 71 14.33 10.85 -9.51
N CYS A 72 15.53 10.32 -9.22
CA CYS A 72 16.26 10.65 -8.00
C CYS A 72 17.34 11.72 -8.23
N ASP A 73 17.60 12.47 -7.16
CA ASP A 73 18.69 13.44 -7.05
C ASP A 73 19.99 12.76 -6.60
N VAL A 74 19.88 11.66 -5.88
CA VAL A 74 21.01 10.84 -5.43
C VAL A 74 20.70 9.38 -5.74
N LEU A 75 21.59 8.74 -6.48
CA LEU A 75 21.52 7.30 -6.76
C LEU A 75 22.68 6.60 -6.06
N VAL A 76 22.37 5.67 -5.17
CA VAL A 76 23.35 4.76 -4.57
C VAL A 76 23.28 3.43 -5.33
N ALA A 77 24.38 3.05 -5.98
CA ALA A 77 24.49 1.79 -6.71
C ALA A 77 25.62 0.96 -6.11
N MET A 78 25.26 -0.07 -5.35
CA MET A 78 26.22 -0.87 -4.58
C MET A 78 26.98 -1.89 -5.42
N ASN A 79 26.60 -2.11 -6.67
CA ASN A 79 27.32 -2.96 -7.61
C ASN A 79 27.06 -2.55 -9.06
N ALA A 80 27.74 -3.22 -10.00
CA ALA A 80 27.65 -2.91 -11.42
C ALA A 80 26.25 -3.14 -11.99
N ALA A 81 25.56 -4.20 -11.61
CA ALA A 81 24.21 -4.50 -12.05
C ALA A 81 23.20 -3.42 -11.59
N ALA A 82 23.37 -2.95 -10.35
CA ALA A 82 22.54 -1.87 -9.81
C ALA A 82 22.74 -0.57 -10.61
N LEU A 83 23.98 -0.20 -10.91
CA LEU A 83 24.25 0.98 -11.75
C LEU A 83 23.58 0.85 -13.12
N LYS A 84 23.77 -0.28 -13.76
CA LYS A 84 23.24 -0.49 -15.12
C LYS A 84 21.72 -0.44 -15.20
N THR A 85 21.05 -1.07 -14.24
CA THR A 85 19.58 -1.16 -14.24
C THR A 85 18.88 0.07 -13.66
N GLN A 86 19.52 0.78 -12.74
CA GLN A 86 18.90 1.87 -12.00
C GLN A 86 19.28 3.27 -12.48
N TYR A 87 20.31 3.40 -13.30
CA TYR A 87 20.77 4.69 -13.84
C TYR A 87 19.65 5.48 -14.54
N LYS A 88 18.71 4.80 -15.17
CA LYS A 88 17.54 5.41 -15.82
C LYS A 88 16.67 6.25 -14.88
N PHE A 89 16.77 6.00 -13.57
CA PHE A 89 16.03 6.76 -12.56
C PHE A 89 16.79 7.98 -12.05
N ALA A 90 18.05 8.18 -12.45
CA ALA A 90 18.84 9.32 -12.04
C ALA A 90 18.54 10.54 -12.91
N LYS A 91 18.34 11.69 -12.26
CA LYS A 91 18.26 12.99 -12.97
C LYS A 91 19.59 13.32 -13.63
N SER A 92 19.57 14.16 -14.65
CA SER A 92 20.79 14.64 -15.30
C SER A 92 21.73 15.41 -14.33
N THR A 93 21.17 15.95 -13.25
CA THR A 93 21.87 16.69 -12.20
C THR A 93 22.18 15.83 -10.97
N ALA A 94 21.90 14.54 -11.02
CA ALA A 94 22.04 13.64 -9.88
C ALA A 94 23.50 13.47 -9.44
N CYS A 95 23.68 13.13 -8.15
CA CYS A 95 24.93 12.59 -7.62
C CYS A 95 24.81 11.07 -7.57
N ILE A 96 25.82 10.36 -8.05
CA ILE A 96 25.85 8.90 -8.07
C ILE A 96 26.92 8.41 -7.10
N ILE A 97 26.56 7.52 -6.19
CA ILE A 97 27.47 6.90 -5.22
C ILE A 97 27.64 5.44 -5.61
N ILE A 98 28.88 5.00 -5.78
CA ILE A 98 29.19 3.60 -6.11
C ILE A 98 30.19 3.00 -5.13
N ASP A 99 30.10 1.68 -4.93
CA ASP A 99 31.13 0.89 -4.27
C ASP A 99 32.10 0.36 -5.33
N THR A 100 33.27 0.99 -5.47
CA THR A 100 34.25 0.63 -6.50
C THR A 100 34.73 -0.81 -6.39
N ASP A 101 34.70 -1.40 -5.19
CA ASP A 101 35.12 -2.78 -4.95
C ASP A 101 34.11 -3.81 -5.53
N ALA A 102 32.92 -3.38 -5.88
CA ALA A 102 31.88 -4.20 -6.50
C ALA A 102 31.77 -3.96 -8.03
N PHE A 103 32.84 -3.43 -8.64
CA PHE A 103 32.99 -3.19 -10.08
C PHE A 103 34.22 -3.88 -10.65
N GLN A 104 34.56 -5.05 -10.09
CA GLN A 104 35.66 -5.87 -10.61
C GLN A 104 35.24 -6.52 -11.94
N LYS A 105 36.21 -7.06 -12.68
CA LYS A 105 35.97 -7.66 -13.99
C LYS A 105 34.80 -8.65 -13.99
N SER A 106 34.74 -9.52 -12.99
CA SER A 106 33.65 -10.51 -12.85
C SER A 106 32.29 -9.86 -12.62
N ASP A 107 32.24 -8.74 -11.89
CA ASP A 107 31.01 -8.00 -11.64
C ASP A 107 30.49 -7.33 -12.92
N LEU A 108 31.39 -6.73 -13.68
CA LEU A 108 31.08 -6.11 -14.96
C LEU A 108 30.59 -7.13 -15.99
N GLU A 109 31.20 -8.31 -16.05
CA GLU A 109 30.76 -9.42 -16.92
C GLU A 109 29.36 -9.89 -16.56
N LYS A 110 29.06 -10.11 -15.28
CA LYS A 110 27.72 -10.50 -14.81
C LYS A 110 26.65 -9.46 -15.14
N ALA A 111 27.00 -8.19 -15.11
CA ALA A 111 26.14 -7.08 -15.45
C ALA A 111 26.10 -6.78 -16.96
N ALA A 112 26.75 -7.61 -17.77
CA ALA A 112 26.81 -7.49 -19.23
C ALA A 112 27.42 -6.17 -19.71
N PHE A 113 28.41 -5.64 -19.01
CA PHE A 113 29.27 -4.55 -19.50
C PHE A 113 30.30 -5.09 -20.50
N LYS A 114 30.59 -4.32 -21.52
CA LYS A 114 31.51 -4.68 -22.60
C LYS A 114 32.92 -4.16 -22.38
N THR A 115 33.08 -3.14 -21.54
CA THR A 115 34.36 -2.50 -21.25
C THR A 115 34.63 -2.51 -19.74
N ASP A 116 35.87 -2.17 -19.36
CA ASP A 116 36.29 -2.05 -17.95
C ASP A 116 35.91 -0.70 -17.35
N ASN A 117 35.33 0.20 -18.13
CA ASN A 117 34.91 1.53 -17.67
C ASN A 117 33.38 1.70 -17.84
N PRO A 118 32.59 1.29 -16.86
CA PRO A 118 31.12 1.37 -16.94
C PRO A 118 30.60 2.81 -17.01
N ILE A 119 31.29 3.76 -16.40
CA ILE A 119 30.90 5.18 -16.41
C ILE A 119 30.97 5.73 -17.84
N GLU A 120 32.05 5.46 -18.55
CA GLU A 120 32.22 5.87 -19.94
C GLU A 120 31.29 5.12 -20.88
N GLU A 121 31.19 3.79 -20.71
CA GLU A 121 30.31 2.95 -21.53
C GLU A 121 28.85 3.39 -21.49
N MET A 122 28.36 3.81 -20.31
CA MET A 122 27.00 4.30 -20.13
C MET A 122 26.83 5.78 -20.47
N GLY A 123 27.93 6.50 -20.76
CA GLY A 123 27.87 7.94 -21.03
C GLY A 123 27.45 8.76 -19.81
N ILE A 124 27.79 8.31 -18.62
CA ILE A 124 27.45 9.01 -17.35
C ILE A 124 28.24 10.31 -17.25
N LYS A 125 27.53 11.43 -17.15
CA LYS A 125 28.11 12.76 -17.00
C LYS A 125 27.87 13.37 -15.63
N GLN A 126 27.05 12.75 -14.79
CA GLN A 126 26.78 13.18 -13.42
C GLN A 126 28.02 13.03 -12.54
N ASP A 127 28.05 13.76 -11.45
CA ASP A 127 29.07 13.61 -10.43
C ASP A 127 28.98 12.22 -9.79
N VAL A 128 30.12 11.54 -9.73
CA VAL A 128 30.21 10.19 -9.14
C VAL A 128 31.14 10.22 -7.92
N ILE A 129 30.59 9.81 -6.78
CA ILE A 129 31.35 9.50 -5.58
C ILE A 129 31.76 8.03 -5.65
N ALA A 130 33.00 7.80 -6.06
CA ALA A 130 33.55 6.44 -6.20
C ALA A 130 34.30 6.08 -4.91
N ALA A 131 33.65 5.38 -4.01
CA ALA A 131 34.23 5.01 -2.72
C ALA A 131 34.53 3.50 -2.70
N PRO A 132 35.69 3.08 -2.16
CA PRO A 132 36.01 1.66 -1.96
C PRO A 132 35.28 1.13 -0.70
N ILE A 133 33.96 1.07 -0.77
CA ILE A 133 33.08 0.82 0.39
C ILE A 133 33.39 -0.53 1.03
N SER A 134 33.48 -1.60 0.25
CA SER A 134 33.74 -2.93 0.79
C SER A 134 35.07 -3.02 1.53
N LYS A 135 36.11 -2.42 0.97
CA LYS A 135 37.42 -2.36 1.63
C LYS A 135 37.37 -1.54 2.92
N MET A 136 36.76 -0.37 2.88
CA MET A 136 36.65 0.50 4.07
C MET A 136 35.85 -0.14 5.19
N VAL A 137 34.82 -0.91 4.87
CA VAL A 137 34.04 -1.67 5.85
C VAL A 137 34.89 -2.75 6.50
N LYS A 138 35.67 -3.50 5.73
CA LYS A 138 36.60 -4.50 6.26
C LYS A 138 37.66 -3.88 7.16
N ASP A 139 38.24 -2.78 6.74
CA ASP A 139 39.26 -2.05 7.52
C ASP A 139 38.66 -1.51 8.83
N CYS A 140 37.43 -0.99 8.78
CA CYS A 140 36.70 -0.46 9.93
C CYS A 140 36.37 -1.56 10.97
N LEU A 141 36.09 -2.77 10.53
CA LEU A 141 35.68 -3.89 11.37
C LEU A 141 36.80 -4.92 11.63
N ALA A 142 38.04 -4.62 11.23
CA ALA A 142 39.17 -5.56 11.33
C ALA A 142 39.46 -6.04 12.75
N ASP A 143 39.20 -5.21 13.75
CA ASP A 143 39.43 -5.49 15.17
C ASP A 143 38.25 -6.17 15.88
N THR A 144 37.15 -6.44 15.18
CA THR A 144 35.92 -7.00 15.77
C THR A 144 35.91 -8.52 15.85
N GLY A 145 36.85 -9.20 15.16
CA GLY A 145 36.86 -10.66 15.06
C GLY A 145 35.79 -11.25 14.12
N MET A 146 35.05 -10.41 13.40
CA MET A 146 34.04 -10.84 12.42
C MET A 146 34.70 -11.45 11.19
N ASP A 147 34.05 -12.47 10.60
CA ASP A 147 34.48 -12.99 9.31
C ASP A 147 34.14 -12.02 8.16
N ASN A 148 34.81 -12.18 7.01
CA ASN A 148 34.63 -11.30 5.85
C ASN A 148 33.17 -11.21 5.37
N LYS A 149 32.44 -12.31 5.38
CA LYS A 149 31.05 -12.36 4.94
C LYS A 149 30.15 -11.54 5.86
N SER A 150 30.36 -11.65 7.16
CA SER A 150 29.62 -10.89 8.17
C SER A 150 29.94 -9.40 8.11
N MET A 151 31.21 -9.04 7.90
CA MET A 151 31.61 -7.65 7.70
C MET A 151 30.91 -7.02 6.49
N LEU A 152 30.88 -7.72 5.35
CA LEU A 152 30.28 -7.21 4.12
C LEU A 152 28.76 -7.06 4.21
N LYS A 153 28.09 -7.71 5.14
CA LYS A 153 26.66 -7.48 5.41
C LYS A 153 26.38 -6.09 5.98
N CYS A 154 27.40 -5.40 6.50
CA CYS A 154 27.28 -4.05 7.03
C CYS A 154 27.54 -2.96 5.98
N ARG A 155 27.84 -3.31 4.74
CA ARG A 155 28.21 -2.38 3.66
C ARG A 155 27.16 -1.31 3.38
N ASN A 156 25.89 -1.67 3.46
CA ASN A 156 24.75 -0.78 3.30
C ASN A 156 24.77 0.38 4.31
N MET A 157 25.27 0.14 5.52
CA MET A 157 25.38 1.20 6.55
C MET A 157 26.40 2.27 6.19
N PHE A 158 27.46 1.92 5.46
CA PHE A 158 28.40 2.91 4.94
C PHE A 158 27.69 3.88 4.00
N ALA A 159 26.91 3.36 3.08
CA ALA A 159 26.11 4.18 2.16
C ALA A 159 25.11 5.08 2.90
N VAL A 160 24.45 4.56 3.92
CA VAL A 160 23.54 5.36 4.76
C VAL A 160 24.30 6.51 5.45
N GLY A 161 25.46 6.22 6.03
CA GLY A 161 26.30 7.24 6.67
C GLY A 161 26.71 8.34 5.71
N LEU A 162 27.14 7.97 4.51
CA LEU A 162 27.53 8.92 3.47
C LEU A 162 26.34 9.78 3.01
N VAL A 163 25.16 9.17 2.84
CA VAL A 163 23.94 9.91 2.49
C VAL A 163 23.52 10.84 3.64
N CYS A 164 23.62 10.39 4.89
CA CYS A 164 23.35 11.25 6.05
C CYS A 164 24.29 12.49 6.06
N TRP A 165 25.55 12.32 5.71
CA TRP A 165 26.46 13.45 5.55
C TRP A 165 25.99 14.40 4.43
N LEU A 166 25.63 13.87 3.27
CA LEU A 166 25.13 14.68 2.15
C LEU A 166 23.88 15.52 2.52
N PHE A 167 23.06 15.03 3.42
CA PHE A 167 21.82 15.68 3.84
C PHE A 167 21.91 16.38 5.19
N ASN A 168 23.11 16.50 5.75
CA ASN A 168 23.35 17.13 7.05
C ASN A 168 22.48 16.52 8.18
N ARG A 169 22.32 15.19 8.17
CA ARG A 169 21.54 14.45 9.17
C ARG A 169 22.42 14.02 10.34
N ASP A 170 21.90 14.20 11.55
CA ASP A 170 22.53 13.66 12.75
C ASP A 170 22.39 12.13 12.76
N LEU A 171 23.47 11.43 13.05
CA LEU A 171 23.50 9.97 13.08
C LEU A 171 22.81 9.36 14.30
N LYS A 172 22.51 10.15 15.33
CA LYS A 172 21.94 9.62 16.57
C LYS A 172 20.63 8.84 16.35
N ILE A 173 19.75 9.36 15.49
CA ILE A 173 18.47 8.70 15.18
C ILE A 173 18.71 7.36 14.47
N ALA A 174 19.65 7.33 13.53
CA ALA A 174 20.05 6.10 12.85
C ALA A 174 20.65 5.09 13.81
N GLU A 175 21.49 5.53 14.75
CA GLU A 175 22.06 4.68 15.79
C GLU A 175 20.97 4.07 16.68
N ASP A 176 20.02 4.88 17.13
CA ASP A 176 18.91 4.40 17.97
C ASP A 176 18.08 3.36 17.23
N PHE A 177 17.79 3.58 15.95
CA PHE A 177 17.11 2.61 15.09
C PHE A 177 17.88 1.29 15.02
N ILE A 178 19.19 1.35 14.78
CA ILE A 178 20.06 0.17 14.68
C ILE A 178 20.09 -0.59 15.99
N ARG A 179 20.23 0.09 17.13
CA ARG A 179 20.20 -0.55 18.45
C ARG A 179 18.90 -1.25 18.73
N GLU A 180 17.79 -0.65 18.38
CA GLU A 180 16.46 -1.25 18.56
C GLU A 180 16.30 -2.48 17.67
N LYS A 181 16.63 -2.35 16.39
CA LYS A 181 16.48 -3.45 15.42
C LYS A 181 17.34 -4.67 15.78
N PHE A 182 18.54 -4.44 16.24
CA PHE A 182 19.50 -5.49 16.59
C PHE A 182 19.64 -5.67 18.11
N ALA A 183 18.62 -5.37 18.88
CA ALA A 183 18.65 -5.44 20.35
C ALA A 183 19.04 -6.82 20.88
N LYS A 184 18.70 -7.88 20.15
CA LYS A 184 19.06 -9.28 20.52
C LYS A 184 20.50 -9.66 20.12
N LYS A 185 21.18 -8.81 19.37
CA LYS A 185 22.54 -9.03 18.86
C LYS A 185 23.36 -7.74 18.96
N PRO A 186 23.74 -7.34 20.18
CA PRO A 186 24.42 -6.05 20.42
C PRO A 186 25.72 -5.88 19.65
N GLU A 187 26.46 -6.95 19.39
CA GLU A 187 27.69 -6.93 18.61
C GLU A 187 27.43 -6.58 17.14
N ILE A 188 26.32 -7.02 16.58
CA ILE A 188 25.90 -6.65 15.21
C ILE A 188 25.46 -5.20 15.17
N ALA A 189 24.69 -4.74 16.16
CA ALA A 189 24.34 -3.32 16.29
C ALA A 189 25.57 -2.45 16.36
N GLY A 190 26.55 -2.79 17.19
CA GLY A 190 27.80 -2.06 17.32
C GLY A 190 28.61 -2.00 16.03
N ALA A 191 28.69 -3.10 15.29
CA ALA A 191 29.37 -3.13 14.00
C ALA A 191 28.68 -2.21 12.96
N ASN A 192 27.37 -2.28 12.86
CA ASN A 192 26.62 -1.41 11.94
C ASN A 192 26.76 0.08 12.29
N ILE A 193 26.75 0.42 13.57
CA ILE A 193 26.96 1.81 14.04
C ILE A 193 28.37 2.29 13.67
N LYS A 194 29.38 1.45 13.87
CA LYS A 194 30.75 1.76 13.51
C LYS A 194 30.90 2.06 12.00
N VAL A 195 30.22 1.27 11.17
CA VAL A 195 30.25 1.42 9.71
C VAL A 195 29.50 2.67 9.26
N ILE A 196 28.36 3.00 9.89
CA ILE A 196 27.62 4.23 9.51
C ILE A 196 28.45 5.48 9.81
N HIS A 197 29.18 5.50 10.91
CA HIS A 197 30.13 6.58 11.23
C HIS A 197 31.26 6.65 10.20
N ALA A 198 31.81 5.51 9.76
CA ALA A 198 32.85 5.48 8.75
C ALA A 198 32.38 6.10 7.42
N GLY A 199 31.12 5.82 7.02
CA GLY A 199 30.53 6.43 5.82
C GLY A 199 30.34 7.93 5.95
N TYR A 200 29.84 8.38 7.08
CA TYR A 200 29.68 9.80 7.37
C TYR A 200 31.04 10.54 7.35
N ASP A 201 32.03 9.99 8.03
CA ASP A 201 33.36 10.57 8.11
C ASP A 201 34.05 10.57 6.75
N TYR A 202 33.84 9.55 5.92
CA TYR A 202 34.33 9.52 4.56
C TYR A 202 33.85 10.74 3.76
N GLY A 203 32.56 11.03 3.83
CA GLY A 203 31.97 12.20 3.18
C GLY A 203 32.59 13.50 3.70
N HIS A 204 32.67 13.64 5.02
CA HIS A 204 33.22 14.81 5.69
C HIS A 204 34.71 15.04 5.35
N ASN A 205 35.50 13.99 5.39
CA ASN A 205 36.97 14.10 5.23
C ASN A 205 37.40 14.24 3.77
N THR A 206 36.68 13.67 2.83
CA THR A 206 37.05 13.73 1.42
C THR A 206 36.45 14.94 0.70
N HIS A 207 35.52 15.66 1.31
CA HIS A 207 34.65 16.65 0.67
C HIS A 207 34.10 16.15 -0.67
N ALA A 208 33.89 14.86 -0.70
CA ALA A 208 33.72 14.04 -1.89
C ALA A 208 33.17 14.89 -3.02
N SER A 209 33.73 14.89 -4.15
CA SER A 209 33.48 15.57 -5.43
C SER A 209 32.06 16.05 -5.72
N VAL A 210 31.30 16.46 -4.70
CA VAL A 210 29.91 16.89 -4.77
C VAL A 210 29.89 18.42 -4.81
N ALA A 211 29.18 18.95 -5.79
CA ALA A 211 29.08 20.40 -5.95
C ALA A 211 28.36 21.06 -4.74
N HIS A 212 27.53 20.33 -4.02
CA HIS A 212 26.79 20.85 -2.87
C HIS A 212 26.20 19.70 -2.01
N THR A 213 25.98 20.00 -0.75
CA THR A 213 25.18 19.15 0.16
C THR A 213 23.73 19.64 0.16
N TYR A 214 22.81 18.78 0.58
CA TYR A 214 21.38 19.11 0.64
C TYR A 214 20.98 19.50 2.06
N LYS A 215 20.13 20.49 2.18
CA LYS A 215 19.53 20.88 3.45
C LYS A 215 18.02 21.01 3.27
N ILE A 216 17.27 20.05 3.77
CA ILE A 216 15.80 20.03 3.68
C ILE A 216 15.26 20.31 5.09
N GLU A 217 14.82 21.53 5.30
CA GLU A 217 14.20 21.92 6.57
C GLU A 217 12.73 21.52 6.60
N SER A 218 12.20 21.19 7.79
CA SER A 218 10.78 20.95 7.96
C SER A 218 10.00 22.26 7.96
N LYS A 219 8.92 22.30 7.18
CA LYS A 219 7.92 23.37 7.21
C LYS A 219 6.58 22.87 7.72
N THR A 220 6.55 21.71 8.36
CA THR A 220 5.33 21.13 8.92
C THR A 220 4.79 22.01 10.04
N THR A 221 3.54 22.42 9.89
CA THR A 221 2.85 23.27 10.87
C THR A 221 1.82 22.53 11.70
N VAL A 222 1.52 21.28 11.38
CA VAL A 222 0.53 20.47 12.11
C VAL A 222 1.23 19.77 13.29
N PRO A 223 0.97 20.18 14.55
CA PRO A 223 1.58 19.54 15.70
C PRO A 223 1.01 18.14 15.91
N GLY A 224 1.84 17.26 16.51
CA GLY A 224 1.44 15.91 16.84
C GLY A 224 2.62 14.97 16.89
N ARG A 225 2.34 13.72 17.21
CA ARG A 225 3.31 12.63 17.13
C ARG A 225 3.16 11.94 15.78
N TYR A 226 4.29 11.70 15.13
CA TYR A 226 4.33 11.09 13.80
C TYR A 226 5.18 9.83 13.81
N MET A 227 4.87 8.91 12.90
CA MET A 227 5.74 7.77 12.60
C MET A 227 5.80 7.54 11.10
N ASP A 228 6.91 6.97 10.64
CA ASP A 228 7.03 6.40 9.31
C ASP A 228 6.29 5.06 9.31
N ILE A 229 5.20 4.97 8.54
CA ILE A 229 4.35 3.78 8.54
C ILE A 229 4.12 3.24 7.14
N THR A 230 4.29 1.93 6.98
CA THR A 230 3.92 1.24 5.73
C THR A 230 2.41 1.05 5.64
N GLY A 231 1.89 0.92 4.41
CA GLY A 231 0.48 0.68 4.20
C GLY A 231 -0.03 -0.60 4.84
N ASN A 232 0.74 -1.69 4.79
CA ASN A 232 0.37 -2.95 5.45
C ASN A 232 0.26 -2.79 6.97
N LYS A 233 1.19 -2.08 7.58
CA LYS A 233 1.16 -1.81 9.03
C LYS A 233 -0.01 -0.91 9.40
N ALA A 234 -0.26 0.13 8.61
CA ALA A 234 -1.40 1.02 8.80
C ALA A 234 -2.74 0.28 8.68
N THR A 235 -2.84 -0.63 7.71
CA THR A 235 -4.02 -1.49 7.53
C THR A 235 -4.26 -2.37 8.76
N ALA A 236 -3.22 -3.03 9.26
CA ALA A 236 -3.31 -3.84 10.48
C ALA A 236 -3.78 -3.00 11.68
N TYR A 237 -3.22 -1.82 11.86
CA TYR A 237 -3.60 -0.91 12.94
C TYR A 237 -5.05 -0.40 12.79
N GLY A 238 -5.50 -0.17 11.58
CA GLY A 238 -6.89 0.22 11.31
C GLY A 238 -7.89 -0.86 11.74
N PHE A 239 -7.58 -2.13 11.50
CA PHE A 239 -8.37 -3.25 11.98
C PHE A 239 -8.40 -3.34 13.50
N ILE A 240 -7.25 -3.19 14.14
CA ILE A 240 -7.15 -3.20 15.61
C ILE A 240 -8.00 -2.05 16.20
N ALA A 241 -7.88 -0.86 15.64
CA ALA A 241 -8.64 0.31 16.09
C ALA A 241 -10.15 0.11 15.95
N ALA A 242 -10.60 -0.48 14.84
CA ALA A 242 -12.01 -0.77 14.62
C ALA A 242 -12.54 -1.81 15.60
N ALA A 243 -11.79 -2.87 15.86
CA ALA A 243 -12.14 -3.89 16.86
C ALA A 243 -12.25 -3.28 18.26
N GLU A 244 -11.30 -2.45 18.64
CA GLU A 244 -11.30 -1.73 19.93
C GLU A 244 -12.53 -0.82 20.03
N LYS A 245 -12.80 -0.04 19.00
CA LYS A 245 -13.97 0.87 18.98
C LYS A 245 -15.29 0.13 19.08
N ALA A 246 -15.40 -1.03 18.44
CA ALA A 246 -16.60 -1.87 18.48
C ALA A 246 -16.70 -2.72 19.74
N GLY A 247 -15.65 -2.80 20.56
CA GLY A 247 -15.61 -3.68 21.73
C GLY A 247 -15.55 -5.16 21.37
N LEU A 248 -14.93 -5.51 20.25
CA LEU A 248 -14.87 -6.86 19.70
C LEU A 248 -13.44 -7.38 19.69
N LYS A 249 -13.30 -8.71 19.68
CA LYS A 249 -12.04 -9.37 19.34
C LYS A 249 -11.83 -9.30 17.84
N LEU A 250 -10.57 -9.17 17.42
CA LEU A 250 -10.16 -9.20 16.02
C LEU A 250 -9.67 -10.60 15.67
N PHE A 251 -10.21 -11.17 14.60
CA PHE A 251 -9.79 -12.46 14.07
C PHE A 251 -9.28 -12.29 12.64
N LEU A 252 -8.09 -12.82 12.36
CA LEU A 252 -7.57 -12.93 10.99
C LEU A 252 -7.33 -14.40 10.66
N GLY A 253 -8.06 -14.93 9.68
CA GLY A 253 -7.78 -16.20 9.03
C GLY A 253 -7.13 -15.94 7.67
N SER A 254 -5.93 -16.45 7.46
CA SER A 254 -5.17 -16.13 6.25
C SER A 254 -4.18 -17.22 5.87
N TYR A 255 -3.60 -17.02 4.70
CA TYR A 255 -2.52 -17.83 4.14
C TYR A 255 -1.44 -16.87 3.64
N PRO A 256 -0.15 -17.17 3.87
CA PRO A 256 0.95 -16.31 3.41
C PRO A 256 0.95 -16.13 1.89
N ILE A 257 0.88 -14.89 1.44
CA ILE A 257 0.92 -14.52 0.02
C ILE A 257 1.51 -13.12 -0.14
N THR A 258 2.50 -12.98 -1.01
CA THR A 258 3.07 -11.68 -1.36
C THR A 258 2.03 -10.82 -2.11
N PRO A 259 1.84 -9.53 -1.76
CA PRO A 259 2.50 -8.77 -0.70
C PRO A 259 1.69 -8.64 0.60
N ALA A 260 0.68 -9.46 0.82
CA ALA A 260 -0.26 -9.36 1.96
C ALA A 260 0.28 -9.96 3.27
N THR A 261 1.33 -10.77 3.23
CA THR A 261 1.83 -11.52 4.39
C THR A 261 2.20 -10.62 5.58
N ASP A 262 2.67 -9.40 5.33
CA ASP A 262 3.08 -8.48 6.39
C ASP A 262 1.92 -8.06 7.31
N VAL A 263 0.69 -8.07 6.81
CA VAL A 263 -0.49 -7.81 7.66
C VAL A 263 -0.68 -8.94 8.68
N LEU A 264 -0.54 -10.19 8.24
CA LEU A 264 -0.59 -11.35 9.13
C LEU A 264 0.53 -11.28 10.19
N HIS A 265 1.75 -10.97 9.77
CA HIS A 265 2.90 -10.83 10.67
C HIS A 265 2.68 -9.70 11.69
N GLU A 266 2.18 -8.55 11.26
CA GLU A 266 1.94 -7.43 12.17
C GLU A 266 0.84 -7.74 13.18
N LEU A 267 -0.28 -8.29 12.74
CA LEU A 267 -1.39 -8.65 13.63
C LEU A 267 -0.99 -9.71 14.66
N SER A 268 -0.12 -10.66 14.28
CA SER A 268 0.35 -11.72 15.18
C SER A 268 1.14 -11.21 16.39
N LYS A 269 1.64 -9.98 16.34
CA LYS A 269 2.37 -9.33 17.44
C LYS A 269 1.46 -8.76 18.52
N HIS A 270 0.15 -8.67 18.26
CA HIS A 270 -0.79 -7.92 19.11
C HIS A 270 -1.81 -8.80 19.83
N LYS A 271 -1.41 -10.00 20.23
CA LYS A 271 -2.24 -10.95 20.98
C LYS A 271 -2.80 -10.33 22.27
N SER A 272 -2.02 -9.49 22.94
CA SER A 272 -2.44 -8.79 24.17
C SER A 272 -3.62 -7.84 23.98
N LEU A 273 -3.90 -7.42 22.75
CA LEU A 273 -5.03 -6.57 22.39
C LEU A 273 -6.27 -7.37 21.96
N GLY A 274 -6.29 -8.68 22.19
CA GLY A 274 -7.41 -9.54 21.78
C GLY A 274 -7.39 -9.91 20.30
N VAL A 275 -6.23 -9.87 19.67
CA VAL A 275 -6.06 -10.26 18.25
C VAL A 275 -5.72 -11.74 18.17
N MET A 276 -6.52 -12.49 17.40
CA MET A 276 -6.28 -13.88 17.08
C MET A 276 -5.93 -14.00 15.60
N THR A 277 -4.79 -14.60 15.30
CA THR A 277 -4.37 -14.89 13.93
C THR A 277 -4.25 -16.39 13.73
N VAL A 278 -4.80 -16.87 12.61
CA VAL A 278 -4.74 -18.28 12.22
C VAL A 278 -4.16 -18.35 10.81
N GLN A 279 -3.02 -19.03 10.69
CA GLN A 279 -2.47 -19.37 9.40
C GLN A 279 -3.08 -20.70 8.95
N CYS A 280 -3.78 -20.67 7.83
CA CYS A 280 -4.44 -21.84 7.26
C CYS A 280 -3.61 -22.46 6.15
N GLU A 281 -4.01 -23.62 5.66
CA GLU A 281 -3.29 -24.32 4.59
C GLU A 281 -3.46 -23.67 3.22
N ASP A 282 -4.57 -22.96 3.00
CA ASP A 282 -4.86 -22.27 1.74
C ASP A 282 -5.82 -21.08 1.93
N GLU A 283 -6.09 -20.40 0.86
CA GLU A 283 -6.95 -19.22 0.82
C GLU A 283 -8.41 -19.52 1.16
N ILE A 284 -8.90 -20.69 0.78
CA ILE A 284 -10.29 -21.10 1.03
C ILE A 284 -10.51 -21.30 2.53
N SER A 285 -9.64 -22.07 3.17
CA SER A 285 -9.72 -22.29 4.62
C SER A 285 -9.49 -21.00 5.41
N GLY A 286 -8.62 -20.10 4.94
CA GLY A 286 -8.44 -18.78 5.56
C GLY A 286 -9.71 -17.96 5.57
N CYS A 287 -10.42 -17.92 4.46
CA CYS A 287 -11.72 -17.23 4.36
C CYS A 287 -12.79 -17.92 5.19
N ALA A 288 -12.90 -19.24 5.09
CA ALA A 288 -13.94 -20.01 5.79
C ALA A 288 -13.81 -19.93 7.32
N THR A 289 -12.58 -19.98 7.86
CA THR A 289 -12.38 -19.79 9.31
C THR A 289 -12.75 -18.39 9.77
N SER A 290 -12.49 -17.38 8.95
CA SER A 290 -12.89 -16.00 9.24
C SER A 290 -14.41 -15.83 9.24
N ILE A 291 -15.14 -16.52 8.35
CA ILE A 291 -16.60 -16.52 8.33
C ILE A 291 -17.13 -17.14 9.63
N GLY A 292 -16.54 -18.26 10.08
CA GLY A 292 -16.89 -18.86 11.36
C GLY A 292 -16.65 -17.93 12.54
N ALA A 293 -15.57 -17.18 12.53
CA ALA A 293 -15.28 -16.17 13.55
C ALA A 293 -16.30 -15.03 13.53
N ALA A 294 -16.74 -14.59 12.35
CA ALA A 294 -17.80 -13.58 12.20
C ALA A 294 -19.12 -14.09 12.78
N PHE A 295 -19.49 -15.34 12.49
CA PHE A 295 -20.65 -15.98 13.09
C PHE A 295 -20.57 -16.00 14.62
N ALA A 296 -19.39 -16.24 15.16
CA ALA A 296 -19.12 -16.27 16.60
C ALA A 296 -19.03 -14.89 17.28
N GLY A 297 -19.12 -13.80 16.52
CA GLY A 297 -19.19 -12.44 17.09
C GLY A 297 -17.90 -11.65 17.07
N ALA A 298 -16.88 -12.09 16.33
CA ALA A 298 -15.63 -11.33 16.18
C ALA A 298 -15.72 -10.35 15.00
N LEU A 299 -14.85 -9.33 15.01
CA LEU A 299 -14.48 -8.64 13.78
C LEU A 299 -13.55 -9.58 13.01
N ALA A 300 -14.02 -10.13 11.92
CA ALA A 300 -13.31 -11.11 11.12
C ALA A 300 -12.72 -10.50 9.85
N VAL A 301 -11.47 -10.83 9.59
CA VAL A 301 -10.70 -10.36 8.43
C VAL A 301 -10.00 -11.55 7.78
N THR A 302 -9.90 -11.52 6.46
CA THR A 302 -9.03 -12.42 5.70
C THR A 302 -8.21 -11.58 4.73
N SER A 303 -6.92 -11.87 4.61
CA SER A 303 -6.01 -11.11 3.75
C SER A 303 -5.46 -11.97 2.62
N THR A 304 -5.31 -11.37 1.43
CA THR A 304 -4.85 -12.07 0.25
C THR A 304 -4.37 -11.09 -0.82
N SER A 305 -4.07 -11.61 -2.00
CA SER A 305 -3.82 -10.90 -3.24
C SER A 305 -4.75 -11.45 -4.33
N GLY A 306 -4.66 -10.94 -5.55
CA GLY A 306 -5.58 -11.29 -6.64
C GLY A 306 -5.82 -12.78 -6.86
N PRO A 307 -4.77 -13.63 -6.95
CA PRO A 307 -4.98 -15.08 -7.09
C PRO A 307 -5.77 -15.70 -5.95
N GLY A 308 -5.53 -15.23 -4.73
CA GLY A 308 -6.25 -15.72 -3.56
C GLY A 308 -7.71 -15.29 -3.53
N VAL A 309 -8.04 -14.09 -4.04
CA VAL A 309 -9.44 -13.67 -4.21
C VAL A 309 -10.17 -14.61 -5.17
N CYS A 310 -9.53 -15.01 -6.26
CA CYS A 310 -10.09 -16.02 -7.17
C CYS A 310 -10.43 -17.32 -6.44
N LEU A 311 -9.48 -17.82 -5.64
CA LEU A 311 -9.64 -19.10 -4.93
C LEU A 311 -10.72 -19.06 -3.85
N LYS A 312 -10.88 -17.92 -3.17
CA LYS A 312 -11.87 -17.77 -2.09
C LYS A 312 -13.21 -17.18 -2.53
N SER A 313 -13.45 -16.99 -3.82
CA SER A 313 -14.67 -16.35 -4.35
C SER A 313 -15.96 -17.04 -3.86
N GLU A 314 -16.01 -18.36 -3.86
CA GLU A 314 -17.19 -19.09 -3.36
C GLU A 314 -17.36 -18.93 -1.84
N ALA A 315 -16.29 -18.98 -1.08
CA ALA A 315 -16.34 -18.71 0.37
C ALA A 315 -16.82 -17.28 0.67
N MET A 316 -16.39 -16.29 -0.10
CA MET A 316 -16.90 -14.92 0.00
C MET A 316 -18.42 -14.88 -0.24
N ASN A 317 -18.92 -15.65 -1.18
CA ASN A 317 -20.34 -15.80 -1.44
C ASN A 317 -21.11 -16.41 -0.27
N LEU A 318 -20.49 -17.33 0.45
CA LEU A 318 -21.09 -17.83 1.70
C LEU A 318 -21.30 -16.68 2.70
N ALA A 319 -20.34 -15.79 2.82
CA ALA A 319 -20.49 -14.61 3.67
C ALA A 319 -21.59 -13.66 3.16
N VAL A 320 -21.76 -13.52 1.85
CA VAL A 320 -22.83 -12.72 1.25
C VAL A 320 -24.21 -13.30 1.58
N ILE A 321 -24.42 -14.58 1.35
CA ILE A 321 -25.75 -15.19 1.54
C ILE A 321 -26.12 -15.36 3.02
N THR A 322 -25.13 -15.57 3.88
CA THR A 322 -25.34 -15.63 5.34
C THR A 322 -25.38 -14.24 5.98
N GLU A 323 -25.02 -13.20 5.23
CA GLU A 323 -25.00 -11.81 5.68
C GLU A 323 -24.22 -11.66 6.99
N LEU A 324 -22.98 -12.08 6.95
CA LEU A 324 -22.02 -11.98 8.05
C LEU A 324 -20.97 -10.90 7.79
N PRO A 325 -20.55 -10.20 8.84
CA PRO A 325 -19.52 -9.16 8.70
C PRO A 325 -18.16 -9.80 8.46
N LEU A 326 -17.51 -9.44 7.36
CA LEU A 326 -16.19 -9.93 6.99
C LEU A 326 -15.48 -8.86 6.18
N VAL A 327 -14.20 -8.60 6.48
CA VAL A 327 -13.37 -7.76 5.61
C VAL A 327 -12.43 -8.67 4.82
N VAL A 328 -12.49 -8.58 3.50
CA VAL A 328 -11.55 -9.26 2.60
C VAL A 328 -10.56 -8.21 2.12
N LEU A 329 -9.33 -8.29 2.63
CA LEU A 329 -8.24 -7.43 2.19
C LEU A 329 -7.58 -8.05 0.96
N ASP A 330 -7.63 -7.34 -0.16
CA ASP A 330 -6.93 -7.68 -1.39
C ASP A 330 -5.79 -6.70 -1.64
N VAL A 331 -4.57 -7.13 -1.37
CA VAL A 331 -3.35 -6.40 -1.72
C VAL A 331 -2.99 -6.78 -3.15
N GLN A 332 -3.40 -5.96 -4.12
CA GLN A 332 -3.29 -6.27 -5.54
C GLN A 332 -1.84 -6.35 -6.01
N ARG A 333 -1.58 -7.28 -6.88
CA ARG A 333 -0.28 -7.49 -7.52
C ARG A 333 -0.44 -7.76 -9.02
N GLY A 334 0.67 -7.71 -9.76
CA GLY A 334 0.66 -8.00 -11.19
C GLY A 334 0.18 -9.41 -11.49
N GLY A 335 -0.78 -9.52 -12.40
CA GLY A 335 -1.37 -10.75 -12.91
C GLY A 335 -1.10 -10.95 -14.39
N PRO A 336 -1.76 -11.91 -15.07
CA PRO A 336 -2.65 -12.93 -14.51
C PRO A 336 -1.90 -14.10 -13.87
N SER A 337 -2.62 -14.94 -13.12
CA SER A 337 -2.09 -16.08 -12.35
C SER A 337 -1.03 -15.62 -11.34
N THR A 338 0.10 -16.29 -11.26
CA THR A 338 1.23 -15.88 -10.41
C THR A 338 1.79 -14.53 -10.82
N GLY A 339 1.80 -14.25 -12.12
CA GLY A 339 2.13 -12.97 -12.73
C GLY A 339 3.44 -12.36 -12.26
N LEU A 340 3.32 -11.17 -11.67
CA LEU A 340 4.43 -10.39 -11.13
C LEU A 340 4.19 -10.16 -9.61
N PRO A 341 4.54 -11.14 -8.74
CA PRO A 341 4.15 -11.10 -7.32
C PRO A 341 4.63 -9.87 -6.54
N THR A 342 5.75 -9.28 -6.95
CA THR A 342 6.35 -8.12 -6.28
C THR A 342 5.97 -6.78 -6.92
N LYS A 343 5.16 -6.81 -7.97
CA LYS A 343 4.78 -5.62 -8.74
C LYS A 343 3.33 -5.24 -8.49
N SER A 344 3.00 -3.97 -8.73
CA SER A 344 1.71 -3.37 -8.38
C SER A 344 0.83 -3.16 -9.60
N GLU A 345 -0.44 -3.52 -9.48
CA GLU A 345 -1.49 -3.25 -10.46
C GLU A 345 -2.81 -2.93 -9.76
N GLN A 346 -3.80 -2.46 -10.53
CA GLN A 346 -5.17 -2.26 -10.07
C GLN A 346 -6.14 -3.13 -10.89
N THR A 347 -5.78 -4.40 -11.09
CA THR A 347 -6.47 -5.30 -12.03
C THR A 347 -7.56 -6.16 -11.38
N ASP A 348 -7.80 -6.01 -10.09
CA ASP A 348 -8.77 -6.82 -9.34
C ASP A 348 -10.12 -6.11 -9.11
N LEU A 349 -10.33 -4.91 -9.65
CA LEU A 349 -11.55 -4.14 -9.39
C LEU A 349 -12.82 -4.85 -9.84
N LEU A 350 -12.88 -5.28 -11.10
CA LEU A 350 -14.07 -5.97 -11.62
C LEU A 350 -14.28 -7.34 -10.94
N GLN A 351 -13.18 -8.01 -10.58
CA GLN A 351 -13.27 -9.23 -9.79
C GLN A 351 -13.89 -8.96 -8.41
N ALA A 352 -13.46 -7.90 -7.73
CA ALA A 352 -14.02 -7.51 -6.44
C ALA A 352 -15.51 -7.17 -6.56
N LEU A 353 -15.90 -6.49 -7.62
CA LEU A 353 -17.29 -6.08 -7.85
C LEU A 353 -18.18 -7.24 -8.31
N PHE A 354 -17.71 -8.09 -9.23
CA PHE A 354 -18.55 -9.04 -9.97
C PHE A 354 -18.01 -10.48 -10.04
N GLY A 355 -16.86 -10.76 -9.46
CA GLY A 355 -16.15 -12.02 -9.66
C GLY A 355 -16.68 -13.25 -8.88
N ARG A 356 -17.96 -13.32 -8.61
CA ARG A 356 -18.58 -14.41 -7.85
C ARG A 356 -19.81 -14.93 -8.58
N ASN A 357 -20.26 -16.14 -8.23
CA ASN A 357 -21.48 -16.69 -8.81
C ASN A 357 -22.73 -16.08 -8.17
N GLY A 358 -23.80 -16.04 -8.93
CA GLY A 358 -25.10 -15.48 -8.49
C GLY A 358 -25.09 -13.96 -8.39
N GLU A 359 -26.17 -13.38 -7.90
CA GLU A 359 -26.27 -11.98 -7.57
C GLU A 359 -25.60 -11.75 -6.20
N SER A 360 -24.36 -11.27 -6.23
CA SER A 360 -23.48 -11.21 -5.07
C SER A 360 -22.97 -9.79 -4.81
N PRO A 361 -23.83 -8.91 -4.29
CA PRO A 361 -23.43 -7.52 -4.02
C PRO A 361 -22.49 -7.45 -2.81
N MET A 362 -21.38 -6.78 -2.98
CA MET A 362 -20.42 -6.49 -1.91
C MET A 362 -19.95 -5.05 -1.97
N PRO A 363 -19.88 -4.35 -0.83
CA PRO A 363 -19.17 -3.07 -0.78
C PRO A 363 -17.68 -3.24 -1.17
N VAL A 364 -17.15 -2.24 -1.86
CA VAL A 364 -15.75 -2.19 -2.26
C VAL A 364 -15.18 -0.83 -1.91
N ILE A 365 -14.07 -0.83 -1.17
CA ILE A 365 -13.33 0.37 -0.76
C ILE A 365 -11.89 0.20 -1.23
N ALA A 366 -11.25 1.30 -1.67
CA ALA A 366 -9.85 1.31 -2.07
C ALA A 366 -9.05 2.34 -1.27
N ALA A 367 -7.96 1.92 -0.66
CA ALA A 367 -7.02 2.83 -0.01
C ALA A 367 -6.19 3.59 -1.03
N SER A 368 -5.90 4.86 -0.76
CA SER A 368 -5.25 5.77 -1.72
C SER A 368 -3.78 6.06 -1.45
N SER A 369 -3.30 5.77 -0.25
CA SER A 369 -1.91 6.00 0.16
C SER A 369 -1.54 5.08 1.33
N PRO A 370 -0.24 4.91 1.65
CA PRO A 370 0.16 4.10 2.80
C PRO A 370 -0.51 4.56 4.10
N THR A 371 -0.52 5.84 4.38
CA THR A 371 -1.09 6.38 5.62
C THR A 371 -2.62 6.28 5.65
N SER A 372 -3.29 6.41 4.51
CA SER A 372 -4.76 6.30 4.42
C SER A 372 -5.26 4.85 4.55
N CYS A 373 -4.37 3.87 4.52
CA CYS A 373 -4.74 2.46 4.78
C CYS A 373 -5.36 2.27 6.16
N PHE A 374 -4.94 3.05 7.15
CA PHE A 374 -5.56 3.01 8.48
C PHE A 374 -7.04 3.35 8.42
N ASP A 375 -7.38 4.49 7.85
CA ASP A 375 -8.76 4.95 7.73
C ASP A 375 -9.59 4.02 6.84
N ALA A 376 -9.02 3.53 5.74
CA ALA A 376 -9.71 2.61 4.85
C ALA A 376 -10.04 1.28 5.55
N ALA A 377 -9.11 0.72 6.32
CA ALA A 377 -9.34 -0.50 7.09
C ALA A 377 -10.38 -0.28 8.19
N TYR A 378 -10.33 0.86 8.88
CA TYR A 378 -11.32 1.23 9.87
C TYR A 378 -12.72 1.33 9.27
N MET A 379 -12.87 2.04 8.16
CA MET A 379 -14.17 2.23 7.51
C MET A 379 -14.71 0.94 6.87
N ALA A 380 -13.85 0.11 6.28
CA ALA A 380 -14.26 -1.21 5.79
C ALA A 380 -14.82 -2.08 6.92
N SER A 381 -14.17 -2.08 8.08
CA SER A 381 -14.61 -2.79 9.27
C SER A 381 -15.94 -2.25 9.79
N LYS A 382 -16.09 -0.93 9.85
CA LYS A 382 -17.34 -0.27 10.26
C LYS A 382 -18.51 -0.67 9.34
N ILE A 383 -18.31 -0.62 8.04
CA ILE A 383 -19.33 -0.99 7.06
C ILE A 383 -19.72 -2.46 7.23
N ALA A 384 -18.74 -3.36 7.33
CA ALA A 384 -19.01 -4.80 7.50
C ALA A 384 -19.85 -5.06 8.75
N LEU A 385 -19.45 -4.48 9.89
CA LEU A 385 -20.09 -4.69 11.18
C LEU A 385 -21.50 -4.06 11.26
N GLU A 386 -21.67 -2.86 10.72
CA GLU A 386 -22.96 -2.14 10.79
C GLU A 386 -23.97 -2.59 9.75
N HIS A 387 -23.49 -3.16 8.63
CA HIS A 387 -24.36 -3.56 7.52
C HIS A 387 -24.43 -5.06 7.31
N MET A 388 -23.79 -5.86 8.16
CA MET A 388 -23.84 -7.32 8.13
C MET A 388 -23.56 -7.87 6.72
N THR A 389 -22.38 -7.54 6.21
CA THR A 389 -21.98 -7.87 4.85
C THR A 389 -20.46 -8.06 4.79
N PRO A 390 -19.96 -8.96 3.94
CA PRO A 390 -18.55 -8.93 3.60
C PRO A 390 -18.24 -7.65 2.80
N VAL A 391 -17.03 -7.12 2.98
CA VAL A 391 -16.53 -5.92 2.31
C VAL A 391 -15.16 -6.23 1.72
N VAL A 392 -14.92 -5.84 0.47
CA VAL A 392 -13.57 -5.91 -0.11
C VAL A 392 -12.85 -4.59 0.13
N LEU A 393 -11.70 -4.67 0.77
CA LEU A 393 -10.75 -3.57 0.89
C LEU A 393 -9.62 -3.80 -0.11
N LEU A 394 -9.53 -2.94 -1.11
CA LEU A 394 -8.47 -2.97 -2.11
C LEU A 394 -7.31 -2.09 -1.66
N THR A 395 -6.14 -2.67 -1.55
CA THR A 395 -4.86 -1.97 -1.57
C THR A 395 -4.08 -2.51 -2.76
N ASP A 396 -2.83 -2.17 -2.88
CA ASP A 396 -1.94 -2.71 -3.90
C ASP A 396 -0.52 -2.78 -3.36
N GLY A 397 0.38 -3.44 -4.09
CA GLY A 397 1.77 -3.62 -3.65
C GLY A 397 2.51 -2.31 -3.42
N PHE A 398 2.21 -1.29 -4.21
CA PHE A 398 2.80 0.04 -4.05
C PHE A 398 2.36 0.69 -2.73
N VAL A 399 1.05 0.75 -2.50
CA VAL A 399 0.48 1.34 -1.27
C VAL A 399 0.85 0.53 -0.04
N ALA A 400 0.82 -0.79 -0.14
CA ALA A 400 1.06 -1.69 0.99
C ALA A 400 2.50 -1.66 1.49
N ASN A 401 3.46 -1.64 0.57
CA ASN A 401 4.89 -1.67 0.90
C ASN A 401 5.52 -0.28 1.03
N GLY A 402 4.95 0.72 0.39
CA GLY A 402 5.36 2.11 0.55
C GLY A 402 5.06 2.62 1.95
N SER A 403 5.69 3.72 2.32
CA SER A 403 5.47 4.36 3.62
C SER A 403 5.31 5.86 3.50
N GLY A 404 4.76 6.47 4.53
CA GLY A 404 4.61 7.90 4.66
C GLY A 404 4.71 8.34 6.11
N ALA A 405 4.91 9.63 6.32
CA ALA A 405 4.85 10.23 7.65
C ALA A 405 3.39 10.31 8.10
N TRP A 406 3.07 9.56 9.13
CA TRP A 406 1.72 9.41 9.63
C TRP A 406 1.58 10.01 11.02
N LYS A 407 0.64 10.95 11.14
CA LYS A 407 0.29 11.51 12.44
C LYS A 407 -0.52 10.47 13.21
N LEU A 408 -0.07 10.13 14.43
CA LEU A 408 -0.76 9.17 15.27
C LEU A 408 -2.18 9.68 15.58
N PRO A 409 -3.22 8.90 15.26
CA PRO A 409 -4.59 9.32 15.47
C PRO A 409 -5.00 9.15 16.93
N LYS A 410 -6.09 9.82 17.30
CA LYS A 410 -6.79 9.58 18.56
C LYS A 410 -8.06 8.79 18.23
N LEU A 411 -8.24 7.64 18.85
CA LEU A 411 -9.39 6.78 18.60
C LEU A 411 -10.72 7.49 18.93
N ALA A 412 -10.70 8.41 19.89
CA ALA A 412 -11.87 9.22 20.24
C ALA A 412 -12.40 10.08 19.07
N ASP A 413 -11.54 10.45 18.12
CA ASP A 413 -11.92 11.26 16.95
C ASP A 413 -12.57 10.44 15.83
N TYR A 414 -12.56 9.11 15.94
CA TYR A 414 -13.12 8.21 14.95
C TYR A 414 -14.59 7.93 15.22
N PRO A 415 -15.42 7.74 14.18
CA PRO A 415 -16.84 7.47 14.36
C PRO A 415 -17.08 6.18 15.13
N ALA A 416 -18.15 6.15 15.92
CA ALA A 416 -18.57 4.95 16.62
C ALA A 416 -18.89 3.82 15.65
N ILE A 417 -18.68 2.59 16.07
CA ILE A 417 -19.06 1.39 15.34
C ILE A 417 -20.13 0.67 16.17
N THR A 418 -21.33 0.59 15.63
CA THR A 418 -22.51 0.05 16.33
C THR A 418 -23.14 -1.07 15.52
N PRO A 419 -22.68 -2.32 15.70
CA PRO A 419 -23.29 -3.45 15.02
C PRO A 419 -24.78 -3.58 15.38
N PRO A 420 -25.63 -4.10 14.50
CA PRO A 420 -27.06 -4.24 14.74
C PRO A 420 -27.36 -5.47 15.61
N TYR A 421 -26.97 -5.44 16.86
CA TYR A 421 -27.22 -6.56 17.78
C TYR A 421 -28.70 -6.80 18.00
N VAL A 422 -29.06 -8.05 18.27
CA VAL A 422 -30.42 -8.43 18.66
C VAL A 422 -30.84 -7.66 19.92
N THR A 423 -32.13 -7.35 20.01
CA THR A 423 -32.71 -6.66 21.18
C THR A 423 -33.45 -7.69 22.07
N SER A 424 -33.71 -7.30 23.33
CA SER A 424 -34.42 -8.15 24.27
C SER A 424 -35.85 -8.53 23.80
N GLU A 425 -36.45 -7.68 22.99
CA GLU A 425 -37.78 -7.94 22.39
C GLU A 425 -37.79 -9.09 21.38
N MET A 426 -36.63 -9.39 20.80
CA MET A 426 -36.46 -10.47 19.83
C MET A 426 -36.21 -11.82 20.51
N LYS A 427 -36.05 -11.88 21.82
CA LYS A 427 -35.81 -13.12 22.55
C LYS A 427 -36.97 -14.09 22.31
N ASP A 428 -36.64 -15.34 22.00
CA ASP A 428 -37.57 -16.42 21.68
C ASP A 428 -38.37 -16.24 20.36
N ASN A 429 -38.23 -15.08 19.68
CA ASN A 429 -38.88 -14.77 18.42
C ASN A 429 -37.88 -14.40 17.31
N TYR A 430 -36.61 -14.60 17.53
CA TYR A 430 -35.56 -14.22 16.57
C TYR A 430 -35.64 -15.08 15.30
N THR A 431 -35.63 -14.40 14.14
CA THR A 431 -35.41 -15.02 12.84
C THR A 431 -34.22 -14.37 12.16
N PRO A 432 -33.32 -15.16 11.54
CA PRO A 432 -32.00 -14.62 11.11
C PRO A 432 -32.08 -13.52 10.07
N TYR A 433 -33.12 -13.48 9.24
CA TYR A 433 -33.24 -12.50 8.16
C TYR A 433 -34.28 -11.41 8.39
N LYS A 434 -34.79 -11.30 9.62
CA LYS A 434 -35.61 -10.15 10.00
C LYS A 434 -34.74 -8.91 9.90
N ARG A 435 -35.22 -7.92 9.14
CA ARG A 435 -34.43 -6.74 8.77
C ARG A 435 -34.98 -5.47 9.36
N ASN A 436 -34.08 -4.54 9.63
CA ASN A 436 -34.46 -3.14 9.83
C ASN A 436 -35.07 -2.62 8.51
N PRO A 437 -36.30 -2.09 8.51
CA PRO A 437 -36.97 -1.68 7.28
C PRO A 437 -36.32 -0.47 6.58
N GLU A 438 -35.57 0.35 7.30
CA GLU A 438 -34.90 1.53 6.73
C GLU A 438 -33.57 1.16 6.06
N THR A 439 -32.79 0.31 6.72
CA THR A 439 -31.43 -0.04 6.27
C THR A 439 -31.38 -1.34 5.46
N GLY A 440 -32.36 -2.23 5.65
CA GLY A 440 -32.33 -3.56 5.07
C GLY A 440 -31.36 -4.51 5.76
N VAL A 441 -30.79 -4.12 6.90
CA VAL A 441 -29.77 -4.90 7.62
C VAL A 441 -30.46 -5.84 8.62
N ARG A 442 -30.02 -7.11 8.63
CA ARG A 442 -30.46 -8.09 9.62
C ARG A 442 -29.78 -7.87 10.97
N TYR A 443 -30.35 -8.42 12.02
CA TYR A 443 -29.79 -8.31 13.38
C TYR A 443 -28.82 -9.46 13.66
N TRP A 444 -27.79 -9.15 14.45
CA TRP A 444 -26.69 -10.06 14.76
C TRP A 444 -26.90 -10.73 16.11
N ALA A 445 -27.21 -12.02 16.08
CA ALA A 445 -27.25 -12.87 17.25
C ALA A 445 -25.93 -13.66 17.34
N ILE A 446 -25.40 -13.73 18.56
CA ILE A 446 -24.11 -14.41 18.80
C ILE A 446 -24.40 -15.79 19.40
N PRO A 447 -23.77 -16.88 18.93
CA PRO A 447 -23.92 -18.20 19.52
C PRO A 447 -23.70 -18.20 21.03
N GLY A 448 -24.60 -18.87 21.76
CA GLY A 448 -24.60 -18.91 23.22
C GLY A 448 -25.54 -17.92 23.90
N GLN A 449 -26.14 -16.99 23.15
CA GLN A 449 -27.18 -16.13 23.68
C GLN A 449 -28.50 -16.90 23.80
N GLU A 450 -29.03 -17.02 25.01
CA GLU A 450 -30.28 -17.72 25.27
C GLU A 450 -31.45 -17.03 24.57
N GLY A 451 -32.29 -17.83 23.84
CA GLY A 451 -33.43 -17.31 23.12
C GLY A 451 -33.18 -16.79 21.70
N TYR A 452 -31.95 -16.88 21.22
CA TYR A 452 -31.58 -16.41 19.87
C TYR A 452 -31.00 -17.52 18.98
N MET A 453 -31.31 -18.75 19.30
CA MET A 453 -30.83 -19.91 18.55
C MET A 453 -31.28 -19.85 17.09
N HIS A 454 -30.37 -20.07 16.16
CA HIS A 454 -30.68 -20.03 14.73
C HIS A 454 -29.65 -20.83 13.92
N ILE A 455 -29.97 -21.06 12.65
CA ILE A 455 -29.11 -21.76 11.70
C ILE A 455 -28.85 -20.82 10.52
N LEU A 456 -27.59 -20.70 10.11
CA LEU A 456 -27.16 -20.07 8.88
C LEU A 456 -26.46 -21.09 8.00
N GLY A 457 -26.58 -20.95 6.68
CA GLY A 457 -25.88 -21.82 5.74
C GLY A 457 -25.98 -21.30 4.31
N GLY A 458 -25.34 -22.00 3.41
CA GLY A 458 -25.21 -21.59 2.01
C GLY A 458 -26.43 -21.75 1.12
N LEU A 459 -27.47 -22.46 1.58
CA LEU A 459 -28.72 -22.54 0.83
C LEU A 459 -29.57 -21.30 1.07
N GLU A 460 -30.43 -20.96 0.10
CA GLU A 460 -31.35 -19.85 0.25
C GLU A 460 -32.32 -20.08 1.40
N LYS A 461 -32.69 -19.02 2.07
CA LYS A 461 -33.53 -19.02 3.25
C LYS A 461 -34.80 -18.18 3.02
N ASP A 462 -35.86 -18.55 3.67
CA ASP A 462 -37.06 -17.74 3.73
C ASP A 462 -36.80 -16.42 4.49
N SER A 463 -37.27 -15.32 3.92
CA SER A 463 -37.07 -13.99 4.47
C SER A 463 -37.70 -13.77 5.85
N ASN A 464 -38.74 -14.49 6.17
CA ASN A 464 -39.49 -14.35 7.43
C ASN A 464 -39.07 -15.37 8.47
N THR A 465 -38.94 -16.64 8.08
CA THR A 465 -38.72 -17.75 9.01
C THR A 465 -37.23 -18.12 9.16
N GLY A 466 -36.41 -17.84 8.15
CA GLY A 466 -35.03 -18.28 8.10
C GLY A 466 -34.84 -19.76 7.79
N ALA A 467 -35.94 -20.47 7.45
CA ALA A 467 -35.88 -21.87 7.03
C ALA A 467 -35.36 -21.97 5.58
N ILE A 468 -34.76 -23.10 5.23
CA ILE A 468 -34.34 -23.37 3.85
C ILE A 468 -35.58 -23.25 2.94
N SER A 469 -35.44 -22.49 1.85
CA SER A 469 -36.53 -22.25 0.91
C SER A 469 -36.05 -22.41 -0.53
N THR A 470 -36.86 -23.12 -1.32
CA THR A 470 -36.67 -23.25 -2.77
C THR A 470 -37.72 -22.47 -3.54
N ASP A 471 -38.51 -21.65 -2.84
CA ASP A 471 -39.54 -20.83 -3.45
C ASP A 471 -38.95 -19.77 -4.36
N PRO A 472 -39.35 -19.71 -5.66
CA PRO A 472 -38.76 -18.76 -6.60
C PRO A 472 -39.04 -17.30 -6.24
N GLU A 473 -40.21 -16.98 -5.73
CA GLU A 473 -40.55 -15.60 -5.33
C GLU A 473 -39.73 -15.14 -4.14
N ASN A 474 -39.49 -16.03 -3.18
CA ASN A 474 -38.60 -15.73 -2.05
C ASN A 474 -37.15 -15.53 -2.49
N HIS A 475 -36.66 -16.32 -3.44
CA HIS A 475 -35.32 -16.16 -3.97
C HIS A 475 -35.16 -14.80 -4.65
N ASP A 476 -36.08 -14.40 -5.51
CA ASP A 476 -36.10 -13.08 -6.13
C ASP A 476 -36.09 -11.97 -5.08
N LEU A 477 -36.96 -12.09 -4.07
CA LEU A 477 -37.02 -11.14 -2.95
C LEU A 477 -35.67 -11.02 -2.21
N MET A 478 -35.06 -12.15 -1.86
CA MET A 478 -33.79 -12.16 -1.13
C MET A 478 -32.65 -11.54 -1.94
N CYS A 479 -32.58 -11.77 -3.24
CA CYS A 479 -31.60 -11.13 -4.13
C CYS A 479 -31.78 -9.61 -4.14
N HIS A 480 -33.00 -9.12 -4.25
CA HIS A 480 -33.29 -7.68 -4.20
C HIS A 480 -32.97 -7.08 -2.83
N LEU A 481 -33.33 -7.76 -1.74
CA LEU A 481 -33.03 -7.27 -0.39
C LEU A 481 -31.51 -7.14 -0.13
N ARG A 482 -30.72 -8.12 -0.57
CA ARG A 482 -29.26 -8.03 -0.45
C ARG A 482 -28.68 -6.88 -1.28
N ALA A 483 -29.17 -6.70 -2.51
CA ALA A 483 -28.73 -5.61 -3.38
C ALA A 483 -29.10 -4.23 -2.81
N GLU A 484 -30.32 -4.07 -2.34
CA GLU A 484 -30.80 -2.83 -1.72
C GLU A 484 -30.04 -2.49 -0.43
N LYS A 485 -29.73 -3.48 0.38
CA LYS A 485 -28.93 -3.29 1.60
C LYS A 485 -27.58 -2.65 1.28
N VAL A 486 -26.87 -3.18 0.30
CA VAL A 486 -25.57 -2.62 -0.11
C VAL A 486 -25.73 -1.23 -0.74
N ALA A 487 -26.73 -1.04 -1.59
CA ALA A 487 -26.99 0.26 -2.23
C ALA A 487 -27.32 1.37 -1.23
N LYS A 488 -27.90 1.04 -0.09
CA LYS A 488 -28.28 1.99 0.96
C LYS A 488 -27.14 2.35 1.92
N ILE A 489 -25.98 1.71 1.84
CA ILE A 489 -24.85 2.04 2.73
C ILE A 489 -24.45 3.49 2.54
N PRO A 490 -24.47 4.30 3.61
CA PRO A 490 -24.02 5.69 3.51
C PRO A 490 -22.52 5.76 3.22
N VAL A 491 -22.15 6.46 2.18
CA VAL A 491 -20.76 6.79 1.86
C VAL A 491 -20.61 8.28 1.62
N PRO A 492 -19.45 8.88 1.93
CA PRO A 492 -19.24 10.30 1.68
C PRO A 492 -19.31 10.66 0.20
N ASP A 493 -19.68 11.89 -0.10
CA ASP A 493 -19.54 12.44 -1.43
C ASP A 493 -18.10 12.43 -1.90
N VAL A 494 -17.88 12.26 -3.20
CA VAL A 494 -16.54 12.42 -3.77
C VAL A 494 -16.17 13.91 -3.76
N GLU A 495 -14.98 14.19 -3.26
CA GLU A 495 -14.42 15.54 -3.21
C GLU A 495 -13.72 15.87 -4.53
N VAL A 496 -13.89 17.09 -5.02
CA VAL A 496 -13.20 17.59 -6.20
C VAL A 496 -12.11 18.56 -5.76
N GLN A 497 -10.88 18.24 -6.08
CA GLN A 497 -9.69 19.04 -5.77
C GLN A 497 -9.22 19.82 -6.99
N GLY A 498 -8.44 20.89 -6.76
CA GLY A 498 -7.93 21.73 -7.84
C GLY A 498 -8.92 22.77 -8.31
N CYS A 499 -9.01 22.99 -9.61
CA CYS A 499 -9.90 23.97 -10.23
C CYS A 499 -11.33 23.41 -10.36
N ALA A 500 -11.98 23.14 -9.23
CA ALA A 500 -13.26 22.44 -9.19
C ALA A 500 -14.40 23.16 -9.96
N ASP A 501 -14.38 24.50 -10.00
CA ASP A 501 -15.49 25.29 -10.59
C ASP A 501 -15.42 25.34 -12.11
N ASP A 502 -14.22 25.43 -12.70
CA ASP A 502 -14.03 25.77 -14.11
C ASP A 502 -12.94 24.96 -14.81
N ALA A 503 -12.67 23.76 -14.36
CA ALA A 503 -11.63 22.92 -14.97
C ALA A 503 -11.92 22.58 -16.43
N ASP A 504 -10.89 22.65 -17.26
CA ASP A 504 -10.91 22.16 -18.65
C ASP A 504 -10.81 20.65 -18.74
N LEU A 505 -10.27 20.00 -17.70
CA LEU A 505 -10.12 18.57 -17.59
C LEU A 505 -10.35 18.13 -16.16
N LEU A 506 -11.20 17.12 -15.98
CA LEU A 506 -11.34 16.39 -14.72
C LEU A 506 -10.54 15.07 -14.83
N ILE A 507 -9.61 14.88 -13.92
CA ILE A 507 -8.92 13.60 -13.75
C ILE A 507 -9.72 12.77 -12.75
N VAL A 508 -9.96 11.51 -13.09
CA VAL A 508 -10.67 10.54 -12.26
C VAL A 508 -9.77 9.35 -12.01
N GLY A 509 -9.69 8.90 -10.77
CA GLY A 509 -8.94 7.72 -10.39
C GLY A 509 -9.46 7.11 -9.10
N PHE A 510 -8.85 6.00 -8.72
CA PHE A 510 -9.12 5.30 -7.47
C PHE A 510 -7.85 4.66 -6.93
N GLY A 511 -7.86 4.30 -5.64
CA GLY A 511 -6.79 3.50 -5.05
C GLY A 511 -5.43 4.19 -5.05
N GLY A 512 -4.37 3.40 -5.23
CA GLY A 512 -2.98 3.83 -5.09
C GLY A 512 -2.46 4.85 -6.09
N THR A 513 -3.24 5.26 -7.06
CA THR A 513 -2.87 6.28 -8.05
C THR A 513 -3.01 7.71 -7.53
N TYR A 514 -3.59 7.91 -6.35
CA TYR A 514 -3.94 9.24 -5.84
C TYR A 514 -2.78 10.23 -5.88
N GLY A 515 -1.66 9.88 -5.29
CA GLY A 515 -0.52 10.80 -5.19
C GLY A 515 0.02 11.26 -6.53
N HIS A 516 0.12 10.34 -7.49
CA HIS A 516 0.59 10.64 -8.84
C HIS A 516 -0.40 11.53 -9.61
N LEU A 517 -1.70 11.22 -9.51
CA LEU A 517 -2.73 12.04 -10.18
C LEU A 517 -2.84 13.42 -9.56
N TYR A 518 -2.74 13.52 -8.25
CA TYR A 518 -2.71 14.81 -7.54
C TYR A 518 -1.50 15.64 -7.96
N SER A 519 -0.33 15.06 -8.00
CA SER A 519 0.90 15.74 -8.42
C SER A 519 0.84 16.21 -9.87
N ALA A 520 0.27 15.40 -10.77
CA ALA A 520 0.07 15.80 -12.16
C ALA A 520 -0.89 17.01 -12.27
N MET A 521 -2.03 16.97 -11.56
CA MET A 521 -2.97 18.07 -11.49
C MET A 521 -2.29 19.35 -10.98
N GLU A 522 -1.58 19.27 -9.88
CA GLU A 522 -0.93 20.41 -9.24
C GLU A 522 0.13 21.03 -10.16
N GLU A 523 0.93 20.21 -10.80
CA GLU A 523 1.96 20.65 -11.75
C GLU A 523 1.34 21.36 -12.97
N MET A 524 0.25 20.80 -13.51
CA MET A 524 -0.47 21.42 -14.63
C MET A 524 -1.12 22.75 -14.23
N ASN A 525 -1.72 22.85 -13.05
CA ASN A 525 -2.32 24.09 -12.54
C ASN A 525 -1.26 25.16 -12.31
N LYS A 526 -0.08 24.80 -11.79
CA LYS A 526 1.06 25.74 -11.66
C LYS A 526 1.56 26.24 -13.00
N ALA A 527 1.41 25.45 -14.05
CA ALA A 527 1.77 25.83 -15.43
C ALA A 527 0.66 26.64 -16.14
N GLY A 528 -0.40 27.02 -15.45
CA GLY A 528 -1.47 27.85 -15.97
C GLY A 528 -2.65 27.10 -16.61
N LYS A 529 -2.69 25.79 -16.54
CA LYS A 529 -3.84 24.98 -16.97
C LYS A 529 -4.90 24.97 -15.87
N LYS A 530 -6.12 24.57 -16.21
CA LYS A 530 -7.22 24.43 -15.25
C LYS A 530 -7.62 22.96 -15.18
N VAL A 531 -7.18 22.28 -14.15
CA VAL A 531 -7.36 20.84 -13.96
C VAL A 531 -7.95 20.58 -12.58
N ALA A 532 -8.88 19.64 -12.53
CA ALA A 532 -9.48 19.16 -11.29
C ALA A 532 -9.26 17.64 -11.16
N LEU A 533 -9.38 17.15 -9.93
CA LEU A 533 -9.23 15.72 -9.60
C LEU A 533 -10.42 15.28 -8.75
N ALA A 534 -11.08 14.22 -9.18
CA ALA A 534 -12.03 13.45 -8.38
C ALA A 534 -11.46 12.05 -8.17
N HIS A 535 -10.99 11.77 -6.97
CA HIS A 535 -10.38 10.48 -6.63
C HIS A 535 -11.29 9.69 -5.68
N PHE A 536 -11.56 8.43 -6.03
CA PHE A 536 -12.56 7.62 -5.36
C PHE A 536 -11.94 6.68 -4.35
N THR A 537 -12.48 6.69 -3.14
CA THR A 537 -12.23 5.69 -2.08
C THR A 537 -13.34 4.65 -2.06
N TYR A 538 -14.59 5.08 -2.22
CA TYR A 538 -15.77 4.21 -2.20
C TYR A 538 -16.20 3.88 -3.62
N LEU A 539 -16.11 2.59 -3.97
CA LEU A 539 -16.35 2.12 -5.33
C LEU A 539 -17.71 1.41 -5.47
N ASN A 540 -18.18 0.77 -4.43
CA ASN A 540 -19.52 0.22 -4.34
C ASN A 540 -20.02 0.28 -2.89
N PRO A 541 -21.12 1.00 -2.58
CA PRO A 541 -21.79 1.90 -3.52
C PRO A 541 -20.92 3.11 -3.88
N LEU A 542 -21.12 3.63 -5.07
CA LEU A 542 -20.48 4.90 -5.46
C LEU A 542 -21.08 6.07 -4.64
N PRO A 543 -20.31 7.13 -4.39
CA PRO A 543 -20.84 8.35 -3.81
C PRO A 543 -22.06 8.87 -4.60
N LYS A 544 -23.05 9.40 -3.89
CA LYS A 544 -24.30 9.87 -4.51
C LYS A 544 -24.10 11.02 -5.51
N ASN A 545 -23.06 11.83 -5.33
CA ASN A 545 -22.73 12.94 -6.22
C ASN A 545 -21.89 12.53 -7.44
N THR A 546 -21.62 11.25 -7.64
CA THR A 546 -20.72 10.77 -8.71
C THR A 546 -21.17 11.25 -10.09
N GLU A 547 -22.41 11.00 -10.48
CA GLU A 547 -22.93 11.42 -11.79
C GLU A 547 -22.87 12.93 -11.98
N THR A 548 -23.28 13.69 -10.98
CA THR A 548 -23.25 15.17 -11.02
C THR A 548 -21.83 15.69 -11.24
N VAL A 549 -20.84 15.14 -10.52
CA VAL A 549 -19.43 15.53 -10.67
C VAL A 549 -18.91 15.16 -12.05
N LEU A 550 -19.13 13.94 -12.51
CA LEU A 550 -18.56 13.46 -13.77
C LEU A 550 -19.18 14.15 -14.99
N LYS A 551 -20.43 14.58 -14.91
CA LYS A 551 -21.13 15.27 -16.00
C LYS A 551 -20.95 16.80 -16.00
N LYS A 552 -20.35 17.35 -14.96
CA LYS A 552 -20.09 18.80 -14.88
C LYS A 552 -19.03 19.28 -15.87
N TYR A 553 -18.05 18.42 -16.17
CA TYR A 553 -16.88 18.81 -16.97
C TYR A 553 -16.99 18.30 -18.40
N LYS A 554 -16.53 19.10 -19.37
CA LYS A 554 -16.58 18.73 -20.78
C LYS A 554 -15.62 17.58 -21.12
N LYS A 555 -14.45 17.56 -20.48
CA LYS A 555 -13.43 16.53 -20.68
C LYS A 555 -13.16 15.86 -19.35
N VAL A 556 -13.27 14.54 -19.35
CA VAL A 556 -12.97 13.67 -18.21
C VAL A 556 -12.02 12.57 -18.66
N VAL A 557 -10.94 12.35 -17.91
CA VAL A 557 -10.03 11.24 -18.14
C VAL A 557 -10.01 10.34 -16.91
N VAL A 558 -10.22 9.03 -17.11
CA VAL A 558 -10.05 8.02 -16.07
C VAL A 558 -8.67 7.41 -16.22
N ALA A 559 -7.83 7.57 -15.21
CA ALA A 559 -6.45 7.07 -15.20
C ALA A 559 -6.33 5.92 -14.20
N GLU A 560 -5.92 4.75 -14.68
CA GLU A 560 -5.87 3.54 -13.86
C GLU A 560 -4.82 2.56 -14.34
N GLN A 561 -4.39 1.70 -13.44
CA GLN A 561 -3.35 0.68 -13.69
C GLN A 561 -3.97 -0.67 -14.09
N ASN A 562 -4.81 -0.62 -15.09
CA ASN A 562 -5.47 -1.74 -15.75
C ASN A 562 -5.93 -1.28 -17.15
N LEU A 563 -6.71 -2.08 -17.86
CA LEU A 563 -7.17 -1.77 -19.22
C LEU A 563 -8.55 -1.09 -19.24
N GLY A 564 -8.90 -0.31 -18.22
CA GLY A 564 -10.14 0.49 -18.20
C GLY A 564 -11.26 -0.11 -17.36
N GLN A 565 -10.93 -0.82 -16.29
CA GLN A 565 -11.93 -1.46 -15.42
C GLN A 565 -12.82 -0.45 -14.71
N PHE A 566 -12.25 0.63 -14.17
CA PHE A 566 -13.04 1.67 -13.51
C PHE A 566 -13.84 2.50 -14.52
N ALA A 567 -13.23 2.87 -15.63
CA ALA A 567 -13.93 3.56 -16.73
C ALA A 567 -15.14 2.74 -17.20
N GLY A 568 -14.98 1.43 -17.39
CA GLY A 568 -16.05 0.52 -17.77
C GLY A 568 -17.15 0.43 -16.72
N TYR A 569 -16.76 0.33 -15.46
CA TYR A 569 -17.72 0.30 -14.33
C TYR A 569 -18.52 1.61 -14.22
N LEU A 570 -17.87 2.77 -14.35
CA LEU A 570 -18.56 4.06 -14.36
C LEU A 570 -19.54 4.18 -15.52
N ARG A 571 -19.17 3.70 -16.70
CA ARG A 571 -20.07 3.66 -17.86
C ARG A 571 -21.26 2.73 -17.66
N MET A 572 -21.08 1.64 -16.91
CA MET A 572 -22.19 0.75 -16.52
C MET A 572 -23.18 1.46 -15.60
N LYS A 573 -22.69 2.34 -14.73
CA LYS A 573 -23.51 3.01 -13.70
C LYS A 573 -24.10 4.35 -14.16
N ILE A 574 -23.52 5.00 -15.16
CA ILE A 574 -23.87 6.33 -15.61
C ILE A 574 -24.16 6.31 -17.10
N ASP A 575 -25.41 6.61 -17.47
CA ASP A 575 -25.81 6.68 -18.87
C ASP A 575 -25.14 7.85 -19.60
N ASN A 576 -24.82 7.65 -20.87
CA ASN A 576 -24.25 8.68 -21.74
C ASN A 576 -22.96 9.30 -21.21
N PHE A 577 -22.13 8.49 -20.56
CA PHE A 577 -20.82 8.87 -20.06
C PHE A 577 -19.72 8.14 -20.83
N THR A 578 -18.87 8.88 -21.52
CA THR A 578 -17.76 8.34 -22.31
C THR A 578 -16.49 9.12 -21.99
N PRO A 579 -15.71 8.72 -20.99
CA PRO A 579 -14.49 9.42 -20.63
C PRO A 579 -13.34 9.06 -21.59
N TYR A 580 -12.35 9.96 -21.65
CA TYR A 580 -11.02 9.58 -22.08
C TYR A 580 -10.41 8.61 -21.06
N GLN A 581 -9.42 7.83 -21.47
CA GLN A 581 -8.76 6.85 -20.62
C GLN A 581 -7.24 6.97 -20.70
N PHE A 582 -6.59 6.83 -19.56
CA PHE A 582 -5.16 6.60 -19.46
C PHE A 582 -4.95 5.26 -18.75
N ASN A 583 -4.60 4.23 -19.51
CA ASN A 583 -4.49 2.86 -19.03
C ASN A 583 -3.03 2.40 -19.15
N GLU A 584 -2.42 2.05 -18.04
CA GLU A 584 -1.02 1.63 -18.01
C GLU A 584 -0.83 0.44 -17.07
N VAL A 585 -0.38 -0.68 -17.59
CA VAL A 585 -0.24 -1.94 -16.83
C VAL A 585 1.21 -2.39 -16.89
N LYS A 586 2.07 -1.71 -16.14
CA LYS A 586 3.52 -1.95 -16.14
C LYS A 586 4.05 -2.64 -14.88
N GLY A 587 3.20 -2.85 -13.88
CA GLY A 587 3.65 -3.32 -12.58
C GLY A 587 4.43 -2.29 -11.78
N GLN A 588 4.42 -1.04 -12.19
CA GLN A 588 5.12 0.09 -11.58
C GLN A 588 4.15 1.24 -11.35
N PRO A 589 4.42 2.13 -10.38
CA PRO A 589 3.64 3.36 -10.23
C PRO A 589 3.67 4.22 -11.50
N PHE A 590 2.68 5.07 -11.66
CA PHE A 590 2.68 6.08 -12.73
C PHE A 590 3.91 6.98 -12.65
N VAL A 591 4.29 7.55 -13.79
CA VAL A 591 5.31 8.58 -13.90
C VAL A 591 4.59 9.92 -14.09
N VAL A 592 4.77 10.86 -13.18
CA VAL A 592 4.05 12.15 -13.19
C VAL A 592 4.28 12.90 -14.50
N ALA A 593 5.49 12.94 -15.01
CA ALA A 593 5.82 13.60 -16.29
C ALA A 593 5.03 13.00 -17.47
N GLU A 594 4.86 11.67 -17.50
CA GLU A 594 4.05 11.01 -18.54
C GLU A 594 2.56 11.35 -18.42
N LEU A 595 2.04 11.42 -17.19
CA LEU A 595 0.66 11.85 -16.94
C LEU A 595 0.43 13.28 -17.43
N VAL A 596 1.31 14.19 -17.08
CA VAL A 596 1.22 15.61 -17.50
C VAL A 596 1.24 15.71 -19.01
N ALA A 597 2.14 15.00 -19.68
CA ALA A 597 2.21 15.00 -21.15
C ALA A 597 0.92 14.48 -21.80
N ALA A 598 0.39 13.37 -21.29
CA ALA A 598 -0.85 12.77 -21.81
C ALA A 598 -2.06 13.70 -21.57
N PHE A 599 -2.17 14.28 -20.38
CA PHE A 599 -3.31 15.14 -20.02
C PHE A 599 -3.27 16.47 -20.76
N ASN A 600 -2.09 17.04 -21.00
CA ASN A 600 -1.93 18.23 -21.85
C ASN A 600 -2.44 17.99 -23.26
N LYS A 601 -2.16 16.83 -23.84
CA LYS A 601 -2.69 16.47 -25.17
C LYS A 601 -4.22 16.44 -25.22
N LEU A 602 -4.86 15.98 -24.15
CA LEU A 602 -6.31 15.96 -24.05
C LEU A 602 -6.91 17.36 -23.96
N ILE A 603 -6.26 18.28 -23.25
CA ILE A 603 -6.70 19.67 -23.15
C ILE A 603 -6.53 20.42 -24.46
N ASP A 604 -5.39 20.22 -25.13
CA ASP A 604 -5.01 20.94 -26.35
C ASP A 604 -5.76 20.45 -27.61
N ASN A 605 -6.31 19.27 -27.58
CA ASN A 605 -7.12 18.70 -28.66
C ASN A 605 -8.63 18.87 -28.37
#